data_29bf1520d92f04a46ab63b8b9f5f2084
#
_entry.id   29bf1520d92f04a46ab63b8b9f5f2084
#
_cell.length_a   1.000
_cell.length_b   1.000
_cell.length_c   1.000
_cell.angle_alpha   90.00
_cell.angle_beta   90.00
_cell.angle_gamma   90.00
#
_symmetry.space_group_name_H-M   'P 1'
#
loop_
_entity.id
_entity.type
_entity.pdbx_description
1 polymer ?
#
loop_
_entity_poly.entity_id
_entity_poly.type
_entity_poly.pdbx_seq_one_letter_code
_entity_poly.pdbx_strand_id
1 'polypeptide(L)'
;MKPAARRRARECAVQALYSWQLSKNDIADVELQFLSEQDVKDVDIAYFRELLSGVAVNAASLDALMAPFLSRQLEELGQVERAVLRIALFELSKRDDVP
;
A
#
# COMPACT_ATOMS: atom_id res chain seq x y z
N MET A 1 8.83 1.54 18.05
CA MET A 1 8.71 2.21 16.75
C MET A 1 8.02 3.56 16.88
N LYS A 2 8.50 4.56 16.20
CA LYS A 2 7.94 5.90 16.26
C LYS A 2 6.69 5.99 15.37
N PRO A 3 5.57 6.49 15.90
CA PRO A 3 4.35 6.64 15.08
C PRO A 3 4.54 7.48 13.82
N ALA A 4 5.40 8.51 13.90
CA ALA A 4 5.66 9.36 12.73
C ALA A 4 6.36 8.59 11.61
N ALA A 5 7.30 7.70 11.95
CA ALA A 5 8.00 6.90 10.95
C ALA A 5 7.04 5.91 10.27
N ARG A 6 6.11 5.34 11.03
CA ARG A 6 5.09 4.45 10.48
C ARG A 6 4.12 5.19 9.58
N ARG A 7 3.72 6.40 9.97
CA ARG A 7 2.85 7.23 9.12
C ARG A 7 3.54 7.57 7.82
N ARG A 8 4.84 7.93 7.87
CA ARG A 8 5.60 8.18 6.66
C ARG A 8 5.70 6.94 5.78
N ALA A 9 5.82 5.77 6.40
CA ALA A 9 5.83 4.52 5.65
C ALA A 9 4.52 4.32 4.88
N ARG A 10 3.39 4.64 5.49
CA ARG A 10 2.10 4.56 4.81
C ARG A 10 2.01 5.53 3.64
N GLU A 11 2.47 6.75 3.82
CA GLU A 11 2.47 7.75 2.76
C GLU A 11 3.33 7.31 1.58
N CYS A 12 4.51 6.78 1.88
CA CYS A 12 5.40 6.26 0.83
C CYS A 12 4.80 5.04 0.15
N ALA A 13 4.13 4.18 0.91
CA ALA A 13 3.50 2.99 0.34
C ALA A 13 2.38 3.37 -0.63
N VAL A 14 1.60 4.42 -0.33
CA VAL A 14 0.57 4.90 -1.27
C VAL A 14 1.20 5.28 -2.59
N GLN A 15 2.29 6.04 -2.55
CA GLN A 15 2.98 6.49 -3.77
C GLN A 15 3.54 5.31 -4.56
N ALA A 16 4.17 4.36 -3.89
CA ALA A 16 4.76 3.20 -4.55
C ALA A 16 3.68 2.29 -5.13
N LEU A 17 2.60 2.07 -4.41
CA LEU A 17 1.49 1.25 -4.89
C LEU A 17 0.76 1.89 -6.05
N TYR A 18 0.63 3.21 -6.03
CA TYR A 18 0.08 3.95 -7.17
C TYR A 18 0.89 3.64 -8.43
N SER A 19 2.21 3.74 -8.32
CA SER A 19 3.11 3.45 -9.43
C SER A 19 2.98 1.99 -9.88
N TRP A 20 2.93 1.06 -8.94
CA TRP A 20 2.76 -0.36 -9.22
C TRP A 20 1.47 -0.65 -9.98
N GLN A 21 0.37 -0.04 -9.54
CA GLN A 21 -0.93 -0.26 -10.14
C GLN A 21 -0.99 0.24 -11.59
N LEU A 22 -0.23 1.28 -11.89
CA LEU A 22 -0.21 1.86 -13.25
C LEU A 22 0.77 1.16 -14.17
N SER A 23 1.96 0.80 -13.66
CA SER A 23 3.05 0.31 -14.50
C SER A 23 3.00 -1.18 -14.80
N LYS A 24 2.36 -1.96 -13.92
CA LYS A 24 2.31 -3.41 -14.00
C LYS A 24 3.69 -4.07 -13.88
N ASN A 25 4.67 -3.33 -13.34
CA ASN A 25 5.98 -3.89 -13.02
C ASN A 25 5.87 -4.77 -11.77
N ASP A 26 6.87 -5.63 -11.55
CA ASP A 26 6.92 -6.42 -10.31
C ASP A 26 7.03 -5.50 -9.12
N ILE A 27 6.35 -5.87 -8.03
CA ILE A 27 6.37 -5.05 -6.82
C ILE A 27 7.78 -4.91 -6.26
N ALA A 28 8.64 -5.93 -6.40
CA ALA A 28 10.01 -5.85 -5.95
C ALA A 28 10.80 -4.77 -6.69
N ASP A 29 10.56 -4.63 -7.99
CA ASP A 29 11.22 -3.61 -8.80
C ASP A 29 10.72 -2.21 -8.43
N VAL A 30 9.43 -2.07 -8.19
CA VAL A 30 8.84 -0.80 -7.76
C VAL A 30 9.41 -0.38 -6.42
N GLU A 31 9.53 -1.32 -5.49
CA GLU A 31 10.09 -1.06 -4.16
C GLU A 31 11.54 -0.58 -4.28
N LEU A 32 12.34 -1.29 -5.04
CA LEU A 32 13.76 -0.95 -5.21
C LEU A 32 13.92 0.44 -5.83
N GLN A 33 13.16 0.72 -6.87
CA GLN A 33 13.21 2.01 -7.54
C GLN A 33 12.81 3.13 -6.57
N PHE A 34 11.73 2.94 -5.83
CA PHE A 34 11.26 3.95 -4.88
C PHE A 34 12.34 4.26 -3.84
N LEU A 35 12.93 3.21 -3.25
CA LEU A 35 13.94 3.38 -2.21
C LEU A 35 15.21 4.06 -2.74
N SER A 36 15.52 3.88 -4.03
CA SER A 36 16.71 4.50 -4.63
C SER A 36 16.49 5.96 -5.03
N GLU A 37 15.24 6.36 -5.26
CA GLU A 37 14.93 7.70 -5.79
C GLU A 37 14.38 8.67 -4.76
N GLN A 38 13.84 8.17 -3.66
CA GLN A 38 13.18 9.01 -2.67
C GLN A 38 13.99 9.13 -1.39
N ASP A 39 13.80 10.24 -0.67
CA ASP A 39 14.38 10.41 0.65
C ASP A 39 13.54 9.61 1.65
N VAL A 40 14.15 8.57 2.22
CA VAL A 40 13.47 7.69 3.15
C VAL A 40 14.07 7.76 4.56
N LYS A 41 14.75 8.86 4.86
CA LYS A 41 15.46 9.04 6.13
C LYS A 41 14.57 8.83 7.35
N ASP A 42 13.36 9.35 7.32
CA ASP A 42 12.45 9.29 8.46
C ASP A 42 11.33 8.25 8.27
N VAL A 43 11.57 7.27 7.42
CA VAL A 43 10.59 6.25 7.08
C VAL A 43 10.93 4.94 7.77
N ASP A 44 9.92 4.26 8.29
CA ASP A 44 10.07 2.89 8.77
C ASP A 44 10.12 1.98 7.54
N ILE A 45 11.34 1.70 7.08
CA ILE A 45 11.55 0.94 5.85
C ILE A 45 10.98 -0.48 5.95
N ALA A 46 11.14 -1.13 7.09
CA ALA A 46 10.62 -2.49 7.27
C ALA A 46 9.11 -2.52 7.11
N TYR A 47 8.43 -1.54 7.69
CA TYR A 47 6.97 -1.44 7.59
C TYR A 47 6.53 -1.09 6.18
N PHE A 48 7.24 -0.16 5.52
CA PHE A 48 7.00 0.18 4.13
C PHE A 48 7.04 -1.07 3.24
N ARG A 49 8.08 -1.89 3.40
CA ARG A 49 8.23 -3.13 2.63
C ARG A 49 7.10 -4.12 2.92
N GLU A 50 6.73 -4.22 4.19
CA GLU A 50 5.63 -5.11 4.58
C GLU A 50 4.32 -4.69 3.93
N LEU A 51 4.05 -3.39 3.88
CA LEU A 51 2.84 -2.89 3.23
C LEU A 51 2.85 -3.17 1.74
N LEU A 52 3.98 -2.92 1.06
CA LEU A 52 4.06 -3.16 -0.38
C LEU A 52 3.86 -4.63 -0.72
N SER A 53 4.62 -5.51 -0.09
CA SER A 53 4.52 -6.93 -0.41
C SER A 53 3.18 -7.51 0.03
N GLY A 54 2.69 -7.10 1.20
CA GLY A 54 1.42 -7.57 1.70
C GLY A 54 0.25 -7.19 0.81
N VAL A 55 0.20 -5.95 0.38
CA VAL A 55 -0.86 -5.49 -0.51
C VAL A 55 -0.75 -6.17 -1.88
N ALA A 56 0.47 -6.27 -2.43
CA ALA A 56 0.65 -6.87 -3.76
C ALA A 56 0.22 -8.34 -3.78
N VAL A 57 0.61 -9.09 -2.75
CA VAL A 57 0.27 -10.52 -2.66
C VAL A 57 -1.23 -10.72 -2.44
N ASN A 58 -1.86 -9.83 -1.68
CA ASN A 58 -3.26 -9.97 -1.29
C ASN A 58 -4.22 -9.07 -2.07
N ALA A 59 -3.76 -8.45 -3.16
CA ALA A 59 -4.56 -7.44 -3.87
C ALA A 59 -5.95 -7.93 -4.26
N ALA A 60 -6.03 -9.12 -4.85
CA ALA A 60 -7.31 -9.67 -5.28
C ALA A 60 -8.24 -9.93 -4.09
N SER A 61 -7.70 -10.46 -2.99
CA SER A 61 -8.48 -10.71 -1.78
C SER A 61 -8.97 -9.42 -1.15
N LEU A 62 -8.10 -8.40 -1.12
CA LEU A 62 -8.47 -7.10 -0.57
C LEU A 62 -9.56 -6.44 -1.39
N ASP A 63 -9.45 -6.51 -2.72
CA ASP A 63 -10.47 -5.97 -3.61
C ASP A 63 -11.81 -6.68 -3.42
N ALA A 64 -11.78 -8.01 -3.21
CA ALA A 64 -13.00 -8.77 -2.95
C ALA A 64 -13.66 -8.36 -1.64
N LEU A 65 -12.87 -8.02 -0.62
CA LEU A 65 -13.40 -7.53 0.64
C LEU A 65 -14.06 -6.16 0.50
N MET A 66 -13.52 -5.32 -0.37
CA MET A 66 -14.06 -3.97 -0.59
C MET A 66 -15.35 -3.95 -1.40
N ALA A 67 -15.44 -4.82 -2.39
CA ALA A 67 -16.49 -4.75 -3.40
C ALA A 67 -17.91 -4.62 -2.84
N PRO A 68 -18.32 -5.38 -1.82
CA PRO A 68 -19.68 -5.29 -1.31
C PRO A 68 -20.04 -3.95 -0.65
N PHE A 69 -19.03 -3.17 -0.29
CA PHE A 69 -19.22 -1.92 0.44
C PHE A 69 -19.09 -0.68 -0.44
N LEU A 70 -18.80 -0.87 -1.73
CA LEU A 70 -18.63 0.25 -2.63
C LEU A 70 -19.91 0.50 -3.41
N SER A 71 -20.25 1.78 -3.58
CA SER A 71 -21.45 2.18 -4.33
C SER A 71 -21.21 2.15 -5.84
N ARG A 72 -19.97 1.93 -6.26
CA ARG A 72 -19.58 1.87 -7.68
C ARG A 72 -18.52 0.81 -7.87
N GLN A 73 -18.24 0.48 -9.13
CA GLN A 73 -17.28 -0.56 -9.48
C GLN A 73 -15.87 -0.18 -9.03
N LEU A 74 -15.07 -1.20 -8.70
CA LEU A 74 -13.68 -0.99 -8.32
C LEU A 74 -12.90 -0.25 -9.41
N GLU A 75 -13.20 -0.55 -10.67
CA GLU A 75 -12.52 0.08 -11.80
C GLU A 75 -12.77 1.57 -11.88
N GLU A 76 -13.84 2.05 -11.25
CA GLU A 76 -14.18 3.47 -11.24
C GLU A 76 -13.45 4.24 -10.15
N LEU A 77 -12.77 3.55 -9.22
CA LEU A 77 -12.00 4.20 -8.19
C LEU A 77 -10.73 4.79 -8.78
N GLY A 78 -10.31 5.96 -8.28
CA GLY A 78 -9.01 6.51 -8.62
C GLY A 78 -7.89 5.60 -8.11
N GLN A 79 -6.74 5.65 -8.76
CA GLN A 79 -5.62 4.78 -8.38
C GLN A 79 -5.08 5.08 -6.98
N VAL A 80 -5.09 6.35 -6.58
CA VAL A 80 -4.67 6.73 -5.22
C VAL A 80 -5.67 6.20 -4.21
N GLU A 81 -6.96 6.36 -4.46
CA GLU A 81 -8.00 5.85 -3.58
C GLU A 81 -7.89 4.33 -3.41
N ARG A 82 -7.64 3.63 -4.49
CA ARG A 82 -7.47 2.18 -4.46
C ARG A 82 -6.27 1.78 -3.60
N ALA A 83 -5.15 2.48 -3.75
CA ALA A 83 -3.96 2.20 -2.97
C ALA A 83 -4.21 2.44 -1.47
N VAL A 84 -4.86 3.54 -1.13
CA VAL A 84 -5.19 3.87 0.26
C VAL A 84 -6.10 2.80 0.88
N LEU A 85 -7.14 2.40 0.16
CA LEU A 85 -8.08 1.40 0.66
C LEU A 85 -7.43 0.04 0.83
N ARG A 86 -6.57 -0.35 -0.11
CA ARG A 86 -5.85 -1.62 0.00
C ARG A 86 -4.94 -1.65 1.22
N ILE A 87 -4.23 -0.57 1.49
CA ILE A 87 -3.37 -0.47 2.66
C ILE A 87 -4.21 -0.55 3.93
N ALA A 88 -5.31 0.20 4.00
CA ALA A 88 -6.17 0.21 5.18
C ALA A 88 -6.72 -1.18 5.48
N LEU A 89 -7.21 -1.87 4.46
CA LEU A 89 -7.74 -3.23 4.65
C LEU A 89 -6.66 -4.23 5.01
N PHE A 90 -5.48 -4.09 4.43
CA PHE A 90 -4.36 -4.96 4.79
C PHE A 90 -4.01 -4.80 6.26
N GLU A 91 -3.90 -3.55 6.73
CA GLU A 91 -3.58 -3.30 8.14
C GLU A 91 -4.65 -3.86 9.07
N LEU A 92 -5.93 -3.66 8.72
CA LEU A 92 -7.03 -4.13 9.55
C LEU A 92 -7.15 -5.65 9.58
N SER A 93 -6.82 -6.32 8.48
CA SER A 93 -7.02 -7.77 8.37
C SER A 93 -5.78 -8.60 8.66
N LYS A 94 -4.58 -8.00 8.59
CA LYS A 94 -3.34 -8.75 8.73
C LYS A 94 -2.45 -8.29 9.89
N ARG A 95 -2.77 -7.16 10.49
CA ARG A 95 -1.96 -6.59 11.57
C ARG A 95 -2.81 -6.36 12.81
N ASP A 96 -2.60 -7.19 13.82
CA ASP A 96 -3.35 -7.10 15.08
C ASP A 96 -2.94 -5.90 15.92
N ASP A 97 -1.73 -5.37 15.69
CA ASP A 97 -1.19 -4.27 16.47
C ASP A 97 -1.58 -2.89 15.94
N VAL A 98 -2.38 -2.84 14.89
CA VAL A 98 -2.84 -1.57 14.32
C VAL A 98 -4.24 -1.26 14.84
N PRO A 99 -4.43 -0.11 15.53
CA PRO A 99 -5.74 0.25 16.04
C PRO A 99 -6.77 0.53 14.97
#